data_1a9921a2f7c9a83f74253d831063733b
#
_entry.id   1a9921a2f7c9a83f74253d831063733b
#
_cell.length_a   1.000
_cell.length_b   1.000
_cell.length_c   1.000
_cell.angle_alpha   90.00
_cell.angle_beta   90.00
_cell.angle_gamma   90.00
#
_symmetry.space_group_name_H-M   'P 1'
#
loop_
_entity.id
_entity.type
_entity.pdbx_description
1 polymer ?
#
loop_
_entity_poly.entity_id
_entity_poly.type
_entity_poly.pdbx_seq_one_letter_code
_entity_poly.pdbx_strand_id
1 'polypeptide(L)'
;MKTDIAKFIDHTLLRADAKASDIARLCREAKEHGFASVCVNPCWVPKCRELLAGSGVAVCTVIGFPLGATSTFAKVEEALQAIEDGADELDVVLNQGLLKSDIYACFCELSEIVRECRETKRKVVLKLILECCNLTKDEIVVASSAAKKAGFDFVKTSTGFGKGGATVADVKLMRKTVGAKMGVKAAGGIRDRKTALAMIRAGANRLGCSCGLALVCRS
;
A
#
# COMPACT_ATOMS: atom_id res chain seq x y z
N MET A 1 -0.02 26.46 6.92
CA MET A 1 -1.17 25.55 7.18
C MET A 1 -0.67 24.32 7.92
N LYS A 2 -1.32 23.90 9.03
CA LYS A 2 -0.97 22.66 9.72
C LYS A 2 -1.42 21.48 8.85
N THR A 3 -0.51 20.60 8.48
CA THR A 3 -0.83 19.39 7.70
C THR A 3 -1.77 18.50 8.52
N ASP A 4 -2.94 18.23 7.98
CA ASP A 4 -3.84 17.22 8.54
C ASP A 4 -3.31 15.82 8.17
N ILE A 5 -2.58 15.22 9.11
CA ILE A 5 -1.94 13.91 8.90
C ILE A 5 -2.99 12.80 8.71
N ALA A 6 -4.19 12.93 9.28
CA ALA A 6 -5.22 11.89 9.22
C ALA A 6 -5.51 11.46 7.77
N LYS A 7 -5.58 12.40 6.85
CA LYS A 7 -5.84 12.16 5.43
C LYS A 7 -4.70 11.43 4.68
N PHE A 8 -3.55 11.27 5.32
CA PHE A 8 -2.43 10.49 4.77
C PHE A 8 -2.40 9.06 5.30
N ILE A 9 -3.19 8.71 6.32
CA ILE A 9 -3.07 7.45 7.04
C ILE A 9 -3.88 6.33 6.38
N ASP A 10 -3.18 5.24 6.04
CA ASP A 10 -3.75 3.92 5.84
C ASP A 10 -3.60 3.14 7.16
N HIS A 11 -4.69 3.10 7.95
CA HIS A 11 -4.69 2.44 9.26
C HIS A 11 -4.64 0.92 9.07
N THR A 12 -3.52 0.30 9.48
CA THR A 12 -3.12 -1.02 8.97
C THR A 12 -3.17 -2.09 10.05
N LEU A 13 -3.81 -3.23 9.74
CA LEU A 13 -3.83 -4.43 10.57
C LEU A 13 -3.68 -5.69 9.70
N LEU A 14 -2.46 -6.23 9.60
CA LEU A 14 -2.10 -7.36 8.73
C LEU A 14 -1.56 -8.58 9.49
N ARG A 15 -1.62 -8.60 10.83
CA ARG A 15 -1.21 -9.77 11.59
C ARG A 15 -2.15 -10.95 11.31
N ALA A 16 -1.60 -12.15 11.22
CA ALA A 16 -2.32 -13.35 10.81
C ALA A 16 -3.43 -13.78 11.81
N ASP A 17 -3.26 -13.44 13.09
CA ASP A 17 -4.19 -13.77 14.19
C ASP A 17 -5.21 -12.66 14.50
N ALA A 18 -5.38 -11.68 13.60
CA ALA A 18 -6.37 -10.62 13.77
C ALA A 18 -7.79 -11.21 13.84
N LYS A 19 -8.58 -10.75 14.81
CA LYS A 19 -9.94 -11.19 15.04
C LYS A 19 -10.95 -10.17 14.50
N ALA A 20 -12.20 -10.58 14.29
CA ALA A 20 -13.27 -9.69 13.84
C ALA A 20 -13.45 -8.46 14.76
N SER A 21 -13.23 -8.61 16.07
CA SER A 21 -13.25 -7.50 17.03
C SER A 21 -12.14 -6.48 16.80
N ASP A 22 -10.95 -6.93 16.37
CA ASP A 22 -9.82 -6.05 16.04
C ASP A 22 -10.11 -5.26 14.77
N ILE A 23 -10.72 -5.91 13.77
CA ILE A 23 -11.14 -5.26 12.52
C ILE A 23 -12.23 -4.22 12.80
N ALA A 24 -13.22 -4.56 13.63
CA ALA A 24 -14.27 -3.61 14.00
C ALA A 24 -13.71 -2.37 14.73
N ARG A 25 -12.72 -2.57 15.61
CA ARG A 25 -12.00 -1.47 16.28
C ARG A 25 -11.24 -0.62 15.26
N LEU A 26 -10.48 -1.23 14.35
CA LEU A 26 -9.73 -0.55 13.29
C LEU A 26 -10.64 0.36 12.45
N CYS A 27 -11.78 -0.17 12.00
CA CYS A 27 -12.76 0.58 11.20
C CYS A 27 -13.38 1.73 11.98
N ARG A 28 -13.71 1.54 13.27
CA ARG A 28 -14.24 2.60 14.14
C ARG A 28 -13.21 3.73 14.28
N GLU A 29 -11.97 3.41 14.63
CA GLU A 29 -10.87 4.38 14.76
C GLU A 29 -10.66 5.16 13.45
N ALA A 30 -10.68 4.47 12.31
CA ALA A 30 -10.52 5.12 11.01
C ALA A 30 -11.66 6.10 10.69
N LYS A 31 -12.91 5.76 11.04
CA LYS A 31 -14.07 6.65 10.89
C LYS A 31 -13.99 7.87 11.80
N GLU A 32 -13.72 7.65 13.08
CA GLU A 32 -13.65 8.70 14.10
C GLU A 32 -12.59 9.76 13.77
N HIS A 33 -11.46 9.34 13.23
CA HIS A 33 -10.35 10.24 12.89
C HIS A 33 -10.29 10.64 11.40
N GLY A 34 -11.19 10.15 10.57
CA GLY A 34 -11.24 10.46 9.15
C GLY A 34 -9.99 10.06 8.39
N PHE A 35 -9.44 8.86 8.67
CA PHE A 35 -8.28 8.34 7.96
C PHE A 35 -8.56 8.11 6.47
N ALA A 36 -7.50 8.01 5.64
CA ALA A 36 -7.65 7.81 4.22
C ALA A 36 -8.21 6.42 3.89
N SER A 37 -7.68 5.38 4.55
CA SER A 37 -8.15 4.00 4.40
C SER A 37 -7.90 3.17 5.66
N VAL A 38 -8.54 1.99 5.73
CA VAL A 38 -8.03 0.84 6.49
C VAL A 38 -7.28 -0.08 5.53
N CYS A 39 -6.25 -0.79 6.03
CA CYS A 39 -5.51 -1.78 5.23
C CYS A 39 -5.48 -3.12 5.99
N VAL A 40 -6.09 -4.16 5.40
CA VAL A 40 -6.33 -5.45 6.04
C VAL A 40 -5.96 -6.61 5.12
N ASN A 41 -5.87 -7.83 5.66
CA ASN A 41 -5.74 -9.04 4.84
C ASN A 41 -7.03 -9.27 4.02
N PRO A 42 -6.96 -9.93 2.85
CA PRO A 42 -8.09 -10.08 1.90
C PRO A 42 -9.37 -10.63 2.53
N CYS A 43 -9.26 -11.61 3.42
CA CYS A 43 -10.41 -12.23 4.10
C CYS A 43 -11.27 -11.26 4.93
N TRP A 44 -10.76 -10.07 5.23
CA TRP A 44 -11.45 -9.05 6.01
C TRP A 44 -12.10 -7.94 5.16
N VAL A 45 -11.90 -7.96 3.84
CA VAL A 45 -12.42 -6.93 2.93
C VAL A 45 -13.94 -6.80 3.02
N PRO A 46 -14.75 -7.90 2.93
CA PRO A 46 -16.20 -7.80 3.02
C PRO A 46 -16.66 -7.16 4.33
N LYS A 47 -16.02 -7.56 5.45
CA LYS A 47 -16.35 -7.00 6.77
C LYS A 47 -16.01 -5.52 6.91
N CYS A 48 -14.85 -5.10 6.39
CA CYS A 48 -14.50 -3.68 6.36
C CYS A 48 -15.46 -2.88 5.49
N ARG A 49 -15.84 -3.42 4.32
CA ARG A 49 -16.80 -2.78 3.42
C ARG A 49 -18.15 -2.51 4.09
N GLU A 50 -18.67 -3.50 4.83
CA GLU A 50 -19.89 -3.36 5.64
C GLU A 50 -19.73 -2.25 6.70
N LEU A 51 -18.66 -2.32 7.50
CA LEU A 51 -18.44 -1.42 8.64
C LEU A 51 -18.14 0.03 8.22
N LEU A 52 -17.56 0.24 7.04
CA LEU A 52 -17.14 1.56 6.54
C LEU A 52 -18.15 2.18 5.58
N ALA A 53 -19.28 1.54 5.33
CA ALA A 53 -20.30 2.08 4.41
C ALA A 53 -20.68 3.53 4.79
N GLY A 54 -20.67 4.42 3.80
CA GLY A 54 -21.02 5.83 3.96
C GLY A 54 -20.02 6.71 4.71
N SER A 55 -18.86 6.16 5.17
CA SER A 55 -17.89 6.92 5.98
C SER A 55 -16.88 7.75 5.16
N GLY A 56 -16.71 7.43 3.88
CA GLY A 56 -15.66 8.00 3.04
C GLY A 56 -14.25 7.45 3.30
N VAL A 57 -14.09 6.47 4.22
CA VAL A 57 -12.83 5.76 4.46
C VAL A 57 -12.74 4.60 3.45
N ALA A 58 -11.65 4.53 2.69
CA ALA A 58 -11.44 3.49 1.70
C ALA A 58 -11.05 2.14 2.35
N VAL A 59 -11.42 1.04 1.68
CA VAL A 59 -10.96 -0.32 2.04
C VAL A 59 -9.77 -0.69 1.16
N CYS A 60 -8.60 -0.79 1.78
CA CYS A 60 -7.36 -1.27 1.15
C CYS A 60 -7.08 -2.70 1.59
N THR A 61 -6.57 -3.52 0.66
CA THR A 61 -6.02 -4.84 0.99
C THR A 61 -4.69 -5.09 0.30
N VAL A 62 -4.09 -6.25 0.54
CA VAL A 62 -2.78 -6.64 0.04
C VAL A 62 -2.90 -7.84 -0.90
N ILE A 63 -2.02 -7.92 -1.92
CA ILE A 63 -2.01 -8.97 -2.94
C ILE A 63 -0.61 -9.59 -3.05
N GLY A 64 -0.53 -10.93 -3.08
CA GLY A 64 0.72 -11.67 -3.09
C GLY A 64 1.55 -11.47 -1.82
N PHE A 65 0.91 -11.14 -0.72
CA PHE A 65 1.55 -10.64 0.49
C PHE A 65 1.98 -11.76 1.45
N PRO A 66 3.15 -11.65 2.16
CA PRO A 66 4.06 -10.49 2.10
C PRO A 66 5.23 -10.63 1.11
N LEU A 67 5.40 -11.78 0.44
CA LEU A 67 6.62 -12.12 -0.29
C LEU A 67 6.62 -11.70 -1.77
N GLY A 68 5.47 -11.58 -2.39
CA GLY A 68 5.34 -11.34 -3.84
C GLY A 68 5.79 -12.51 -4.72
N ALA A 69 6.28 -13.60 -4.12
CA ALA A 69 6.90 -14.73 -4.80
C ALA A 69 5.87 -15.84 -5.12
N THR A 70 4.79 -15.47 -5.79
CA THR A 70 3.78 -16.38 -6.32
C THR A 70 3.59 -16.14 -7.82
N SER A 71 2.77 -16.97 -8.48
CA SER A 71 2.52 -16.80 -9.92
C SER A 71 1.70 -15.54 -10.21
N THR A 72 1.88 -15.00 -11.41
CA THR A 72 1.07 -13.87 -11.90
C THR A 72 -0.42 -14.18 -11.83
N PHE A 73 -0.82 -15.38 -12.28
CA PHE A 73 -2.20 -15.85 -12.21
C PHE A 73 -2.77 -15.77 -10.79
N ALA A 74 -2.04 -16.26 -9.78
CA ALA A 74 -2.51 -16.21 -8.39
C ALA A 74 -2.70 -14.78 -7.88
N LYS A 75 -1.82 -13.84 -8.25
CA LYS A 75 -1.97 -12.42 -7.89
C LYS A 75 -3.16 -11.78 -8.59
N VAL A 76 -3.40 -12.12 -9.85
CA VAL A 76 -4.56 -11.62 -10.62
C VAL A 76 -5.84 -12.09 -9.98
N GLU A 77 -5.99 -13.40 -9.73
CA GLU A 77 -7.19 -13.95 -9.11
C GLU A 77 -7.45 -13.36 -7.70
N GLU A 78 -6.40 -13.23 -6.89
CA GLU A 78 -6.51 -12.60 -5.56
C GLU A 78 -6.95 -11.14 -5.67
N ALA A 79 -6.43 -10.40 -6.66
CA ALA A 79 -6.80 -9.01 -6.90
C ALA A 79 -8.25 -8.87 -7.36
N LEU A 80 -8.69 -9.70 -8.32
CA LEU A 80 -10.06 -9.68 -8.83
C LEU A 80 -11.06 -10.04 -7.74
N GLN A 81 -10.79 -11.08 -6.95
CA GLN A 81 -11.63 -11.44 -5.81
C GLN A 81 -11.72 -10.32 -4.78
N ALA A 82 -10.59 -9.67 -4.46
CA ALA A 82 -10.58 -8.55 -3.52
C ALA A 82 -11.41 -7.36 -4.03
N ILE A 83 -11.40 -7.10 -5.34
CA ILE A 83 -12.23 -6.06 -5.96
C ILE A 83 -13.72 -6.41 -5.86
N GLU A 84 -14.09 -7.66 -6.13
CA GLU A 84 -15.46 -8.16 -6.01
C GLU A 84 -15.96 -8.05 -4.56
N ASP A 85 -15.14 -8.42 -3.59
CA ASP A 85 -15.40 -8.31 -2.15
C ASP A 85 -15.55 -6.86 -1.67
N GLY A 86 -15.17 -5.89 -2.48
CA GLY A 86 -15.40 -4.47 -2.23
C GLY A 86 -14.18 -3.66 -1.84
N ALA A 87 -12.95 -4.12 -2.13
CA ALA A 87 -11.76 -3.31 -1.98
C ALA A 87 -11.79 -2.07 -2.90
N ASP A 88 -11.36 -0.92 -2.39
CA ASP A 88 -11.18 0.32 -3.15
C ASP A 88 -9.72 0.51 -3.54
N GLU A 89 -8.78 -0.15 -2.85
CA GLU A 89 -7.34 -0.01 -3.04
C GLU A 89 -6.64 -1.36 -2.85
N LEU A 90 -5.65 -1.66 -3.70
CA LEU A 90 -4.86 -2.89 -3.67
C LEU A 90 -3.37 -2.56 -3.55
N ASP A 91 -2.70 -3.08 -2.53
CA ASP A 91 -1.25 -3.00 -2.33
C ASP A 91 -0.60 -4.31 -2.80
N VAL A 92 -0.15 -4.38 -4.04
CA VAL A 92 0.42 -5.57 -4.68
C VAL A 92 1.91 -5.69 -4.36
N VAL A 93 2.38 -6.88 -3.96
CA VAL A 93 3.81 -7.08 -3.68
C VAL A 93 4.57 -7.45 -4.95
N LEU A 94 5.64 -6.71 -5.23
CA LEU A 94 6.58 -6.95 -6.32
C LEU A 94 7.22 -8.34 -6.22
N ASN A 95 7.29 -9.06 -7.32
CA ASN A 95 8.15 -10.25 -7.40
C ASN A 95 9.61 -9.82 -7.55
N GLN A 96 10.32 -9.75 -6.42
CA GLN A 96 11.71 -9.28 -6.39
C GLN A 96 12.66 -10.26 -7.09
N GLY A 97 12.33 -11.55 -7.11
CA GLY A 97 13.09 -12.55 -7.84
C GLY A 97 13.07 -12.27 -9.35
N LEU A 98 11.90 -12.00 -9.91
CA LEU A 98 11.76 -11.60 -11.31
C LEU A 98 12.45 -10.26 -11.59
N LEU A 99 12.30 -9.26 -10.72
CA LEU A 99 12.99 -7.97 -10.89
C LEU A 99 14.50 -8.15 -11.05
N LYS A 100 15.11 -9.07 -10.28
CA LYS A 100 16.56 -9.29 -10.25
C LYS A 100 17.06 -10.20 -11.37
N SER A 101 16.25 -11.13 -11.84
CA SER A 101 16.65 -12.14 -12.83
C SER A 101 16.15 -11.83 -14.24
N ASP A 102 14.94 -11.30 -14.38
CA ASP A 102 14.29 -11.02 -15.67
C ASP A 102 13.33 -9.81 -15.53
N ILE A 103 13.87 -8.64 -15.78
CA ILE A 103 13.08 -7.39 -15.69
C ILE A 103 11.92 -7.35 -16.70
N TYR A 104 12.06 -8.04 -17.85
CA TYR A 104 10.99 -8.09 -18.83
C TYR A 104 9.82 -8.94 -18.32
N ALA A 105 10.09 -10.13 -17.78
CA ALA A 105 9.05 -10.96 -17.15
C ALA A 105 8.40 -10.24 -15.95
N CYS A 106 9.20 -9.53 -15.14
CA CYS A 106 8.66 -8.69 -14.07
C CYS A 106 7.70 -7.61 -14.61
N PHE A 107 8.07 -6.92 -15.67
CA PHE A 107 7.21 -5.91 -16.29
C PHE A 107 5.94 -6.50 -16.90
N CYS A 108 6.00 -7.68 -17.50
CA CYS A 108 4.85 -8.42 -18.01
C CYS A 108 3.87 -8.75 -16.87
N GLU A 109 4.36 -9.29 -15.73
CA GLU A 109 3.54 -9.55 -14.54
C GLU A 109 2.81 -8.26 -14.09
N LEU A 110 3.55 -7.17 -13.91
CA LEU A 110 2.96 -5.90 -13.46
C LEU A 110 1.91 -5.37 -14.43
N SER A 111 2.16 -5.47 -15.73
CA SER A 111 1.25 -5.00 -16.77
C SER A 111 -0.02 -5.83 -16.85
N GLU A 112 0.09 -7.15 -16.67
CA GLU A 112 -1.04 -8.06 -16.64
C GLU A 112 -1.94 -7.78 -15.44
N ILE A 113 -1.38 -7.68 -14.25
CA ILE A 113 -2.15 -7.35 -13.03
C ILE A 113 -2.91 -6.02 -13.21
N VAL A 114 -2.25 -4.99 -13.72
CA VAL A 114 -2.90 -3.68 -13.95
C VAL A 114 -4.02 -3.81 -14.96
N ARG A 115 -3.78 -4.47 -16.11
CA ARG A 115 -4.77 -4.66 -17.16
C ARG A 115 -6.04 -5.30 -16.61
N GLU A 116 -5.90 -6.48 -15.97
CA GLU A 116 -7.03 -7.23 -15.44
C GLU A 116 -7.83 -6.42 -14.38
N CYS A 117 -7.13 -5.73 -13.46
CA CYS A 117 -7.81 -4.87 -12.50
C CYS A 117 -8.54 -3.68 -13.15
N ARG A 118 -8.00 -3.10 -14.25
CA ARG A 118 -8.63 -1.96 -14.96
C ARG A 118 -9.80 -2.37 -15.83
N GLU A 119 -9.89 -3.63 -16.24
CA GLU A 119 -11.02 -4.18 -16.99
C GLU A 119 -12.26 -4.42 -16.09
N THR A 120 -12.10 -4.41 -14.78
CA THR A 120 -13.23 -4.51 -13.86
C THR A 120 -14.14 -3.27 -13.93
N LYS A 121 -15.42 -3.43 -13.56
CA LYS A 121 -16.39 -2.31 -13.48
C LYS A 121 -16.07 -1.30 -12.38
N ARG A 122 -15.25 -1.69 -11.39
CA ARG A 122 -14.87 -0.84 -10.26
C ARG A 122 -13.53 -0.16 -10.52
N LYS A 123 -13.46 1.13 -10.28
CA LYS A 123 -12.18 1.84 -10.27
C LYS A 123 -11.48 1.61 -8.94
N VAL A 124 -10.32 0.99 -8.97
CA VAL A 124 -9.49 0.74 -7.78
C VAL A 124 -8.15 1.44 -7.89
N VAL A 125 -7.59 1.83 -6.74
CA VAL A 125 -6.24 2.38 -6.65
C VAL A 125 -5.24 1.23 -6.51
N LEU A 126 -4.27 1.15 -7.41
CA LEU A 126 -3.23 0.12 -7.44
C LEU A 126 -1.91 0.67 -6.92
N LYS A 127 -1.32 0.01 -5.92
CA LYS A 127 -0.05 0.41 -5.33
C LYS A 127 0.93 -0.75 -5.38
N LEU A 128 2.14 -0.55 -5.90
CA LEU A 128 3.19 -1.57 -5.93
C LEU A 128 4.08 -1.46 -4.70
N ILE A 129 4.14 -2.52 -3.88
CA ILE A 129 5.08 -2.63 -2.75
C ILE A 129 6.42 -3.12 -3.28
N LEU A 130 7.46 -2.31 -3.14
CA LEU A 130 8.81 -2.62 -3.62
C LEU A 130 9.59 -3.51 -2.65
N GLU A 131 9.35 -3.39 -1.33
CA GLU A 131 10.17 -3.92 -0.23
C GLU A 131 11.62 -3.43 -0.33
N CYS A 132 11.77 -2.11 -0.22
CA CYS A 132 13.03 -1.39 -0.48
C CYS A 132 14.23 -1.91 0.30
N CYS A 133 14.02 -2.52 1.49
CA CYS A 133 15.12 -3.06 2.29
C CYS A 133 15.85 -4.25 1.65
N ASN A 134 15.27 -4.87 0.63
CA ASN A 134 15.85 -5.97 -0.13
C ASN A 134 16.46 -5.53 -1.49
N LEU A 135 16.36 -4.24 -1.81
CA LEU A 135 16.73 -3.67 -3.09
C LEU A 135 17.89 -2.68 -2.98
N THR A 136 18.75 -2.66 -3.99
CA THR A 136 19.70 -1.57 -4.20
C THR A 136 18.96 -0.30 -4.62
N LYS A 137 19.64 0.86 -4.59
CA LYS A 137 19.04 2.13 -5.04
C LYS A 137 18.66 2.10 -6.53
N ASP A 138 19.48 1.45 -7.35
CA ASP A 138 19.20 1.28 -8.78
C ASP A 138 18.00 0.37 -9.01
N GLU A 139 17.87 -0.72 -8.27
CA GLU A 139 16.71 -1.60 -8.33
C GLU A 139 15.42 -0.88 -7.88
N ILE A 140 15.47 0.01 -6.88
CA ILE A 140 14.34 0.86 -6.48
C ILE A 140 13.91 1.78 -7.64
N VAL A 141 14.86 2.36 -8.35
CA VAL A 141 14.58 3.21 -9.53
C VAL A 141 13.96 2.38 -10.65
N VAL A 142 14.52 1.21 -10.95
CA VAL A 142 14.01 0.31 -12.00
C VAL A 142 12.58 -0.14 -11.67
N ALA A 143 12.33 -0.64 -10.44
CA ALA A 143 11.02 -1.09 -10.00
C ALA A 143 9.97 0.04 -10.00
N SER A 144 10.36 1.25 -9.52
CA SER A 144 9.48 2.43 -9.55
C SER A 144 9.12 2.86 -10.97
N SER A 145 10.10 2.78 -11.89
CA SER A 145 9.88 3.10 -13.30
C SER A 145 8.99 2.07 -13.98
N ALA A 146 9.18 0.78 -13.68
CA ALA A 146 8.35 -0.31 -14.18
C ALA A 146 6.89 -0.17 -13.68
N ALA A 147 6.69 0.10 -12.40
CA ALA A 147 5.36 0.38 -11.84
C ALA A 147 4.65 1.52 -12.56
N LYS A 148 5.36 2.63 -12.80
CA LYS A 148 4.82 3.78 -13.53
C LYS A 148 4.44 3.44 -14.96
N LYS A 149 5.30 2.69 -15.68
CA LYS A 149 5.03 2.27 -17.06
C LYS A 149 3.87 1.27 -17.16
N ALA A 150 3.75 0.37 -16.18
CA ALA A 150 2.66 -0.59 -16.11
C ALA A 150 1.30 0.06 -15.77
N GLY A 151 1.27 1.26 -15.19
CA GLY A 151 0.03 2.00 -14.90
C GLY A 151 -0.45 1.87 -13.45
N PHE A 152 0.43 1.56 -12.51
CA PHE A 152 0.13 1.69 -11.07
C PHE A 152 -0.07 3.16 -10.69
N ASP A 153 -0.96 3.39 -9.71
CA ASP A 153 -1.23 4.73 -9.18
C ASP A 153 -0.20 5.16 -8.13
N PHE A 154 0.37 4.19 -7.40
CA PHE A 154 1.35 4.40 -6.34
C PHE A 154 2.49 3.39 -6.40
N VAL A 155 3.65 3.82 -5.86
CA VAL A 155 4.69 2.93 -5.34
C VAL A 155 4.71 2.99 -3.82
N LYS A 156 4.93 1.85 -3.16
CA LYS A 156 4.97 1.72 -1.69
C LYS A 156 6.32 1.13 -1.26
N THR A 157 6.90 1.66 -0.17
CA THR A 157 8.24 1.28 0.26
C THR A 157 8.34 -0.16 0.76
N SER A 158 7.40 -0.61 1.59
CA SER A 158 7.61 -1.82 2.41
C SER A 158 6.31 -2.52 2.75
N THR A 159 6.41 -3.84 3.00
CA THR A 159 5.32 -4.66 3.55
C THR A 159 5.10 -4.39 5.04
N GLY A 160 6.16 -4.11 5.78
CA GLY A 160 6.20 -4.08 7.24
C GLY A 160 6.57 -5.43 7.88
N PHE A 161 6.81 -6.48 7.07
CA PHE A 161 7.21 -7.82 7.50
C PHE A 161 8.68 -8.13 7.14
N GLY A 162 9.31 -7.26 6.37
CA GLY A 162 10.73 -7.38 6.01
C GLY A 162 11.68 -6.86 7.09
N LYS A 163 12.98 -6.92 6.80
CA LYS A 163 14.06 -6.50 7.72
C LYS A 163 14.08 -5.00 8.01
N GLY A 164 13.44 -4.18 7.17
CA GLY A 164 13.43 -2.73 7.29
C GLY A 164 12.09 -2.11 6.86
N GLY A 165 11.92 -0.83 7.18
CA GLY A 165 10.74 -0.05 6.81
C GLY A 165 11.07 1.13 5.91
N ALA A 166 10.17 2.12 5.86
CA ALA A 166 10.36 3.32 5.09
C ALA A 166 11.54 4.16 5.59
N THR A 167 12.37 4.62 4.66
CA THR A 167 13.40 5.62 4.92
C THR A 167 13.13 6.91 4.14
N VAL A 168 13.55 8.05 4.68
CA VAL A 168 13.47 9.34 3.99
C VAL A 168 14.20 9.30 2.65
N ALA A 169 15.33 8.58 2.59
CA ALA A 169 16.13 8.44 1.37
C ALA A 169 15.36 7.69 0.27
N ASP A 170 14.72 6.56 0.62
CA ASP A 170 13.94 5.77 -0.34
C ASP A 170 12.70 6.52 -0.84
N VAL A 171 11.98 7.18 0.06
CA VAL A 171 10.80 8.00 -0.32
C VAL A 171 11.21 9.12 -1.28
N LYS A 172 12.31 9.83 -1.01
CA LYS A 172 12.84 10.86 -1.92
C LYS A 172 13.24 10.28 -3.28
N LEU A 173 13.91 9.12 -3.28
CA LEU A 173 14.33 8.45 -4.51
C LEU A 173 13.12 8.02 -5.34
N MET A 174 12.14 7.35 -4.72
CA MET A 174 10.90 6.96 -5.37
C MET A 174 10.15 8.18 -5.92
N ARG A 175 9.99 9.25 -5.14
CA ARG A 175 9.36 10.49 -5.58
C ARG A 175 10.06 11.12 -6.79
N LYS A 176 11.39 11.17 -6.76
CA LYS A 176 12.18 11.66 -7.90
C LYS A 176 11.94 10.82 -9.15
N THR A 177 11.87 9.51 -9.01
CA THR A 177 11.71 8.55 -10.12
C THR A 177 10.31 8.63 -10.74
N VAL A 178 9.26 8.59 -9.92
CA VAL A 178 7.88 8.54 -10.45
C VAL A 178 7.32 9.91 -10.83
N GLY A 179 7.94 11.01 -10.35
CA GLY A 179 7.48 12.38 -10.60
C GLY A 179 6.29 12.79 -9.73
N ALA A 180 5.66 13.92 -10.04
CA ALA A 180 4.61 14.53 -9.20
C ALA A 180 3.23 13.85 -9.32
N LYS A 181 2.94 13.22 -10.47
CA LYS A 181 1.60 12.69 -10.77
C LYS A 181 1.30 11.35 -10.08
N MET A 182 2.28 10.48 -9.95
CA MET A 182 2.14 9.17 -9.30
C MET A 182 2.32 9.30 -7.80
N GLY A 183 1.55 8.57 -7.00
CA GLY A 183 1.64 8.58 -5.55
C GLY A 183 2.85 7.82 -5.00
N VAL A 184 3.28 8.19 -3.80
CA VAL A 184 4.26 7.44 -3.00
C VAL A 184 3.68 7.16 -1.63
N LYS A 185 3.65 5.88 -1.22
CA LYS A 185 3.23 5.44 0.11
C LYS A 185 4.46 4.99 0.91
N ALA A 186 4.68 5.63 2.05
CA ALA A 186 5.68 5.18 3.02
C ALA A 186 5.04 4.23 4.03
N ALA A 187 5.63 3.07 4.27
CA ALA A 187 5.12 2.07 5.22
C ALA A 187 6.26 1.33 5.93
N GLY A 188 5.97 0.86 7.14
CA GLY A 188 6.95 0.17 7.99
C GLY A 188 7.79 1.14 8.83
N GLY A 189 7.76 0.95 10.16
CA GLY A 189 8.56 1.73 11.11
C GLY A 189 8.06 3.14 11.43
N ILE A 190 6.90 3.57 10.93
CA ILE A 190 6.33 4.89 11.18
C ILE A 190 5.48 4.82 12.45
N ARG A 191 6.05 5.25 13.59
CA ARG A 191 5.42 5.08 14.92
C ARG A 191 5.11 6.38 15.63
N ASP A 192 5.63 7.50 15.15
CA ASP A 192 5.47 8.81 15.76
C ASP A 192 5.23 9.91 14.71
N ARG A 193 4.69 11.04 15.20
CA ARG A 193 4.33 12.18 14.33
C ARG A 193 5.54 12.81 13.63
N LYS A 194 6.72 12.82 14.28
CA LYS A 194 7.95 13.40 13.70
C LYS A 194 8.39 12.60 12.47
N THR A 195 8.41 11.27 12.60
CA THR A 195 8.71 10.35 11.49
C THR A 195 7.68 10.47 10.37
N ALA A 196 6.37 10.52 10.69
CA ALA A 196 5.31 10.70 9.71
C ALA A 196 5.49 11.99 8.89
N LEU A 197 5.75 13.12 9.56
CA LEU A 197 6.01 14.40 8.90
C LEU A 197 7.29 14.39 8.05
N ALA A 198 8.32 13.66 8.47
CA ALA A 198 9.55 13.50 7.68
C ALA A 198 9.27 12.75 6.36
N MET A 199 8.44 11.69 6.39
CA MET A 199 8.04 10.98 5.17
C MET A 199 7.18 11.86 4.23
N ILE A 200 6.24 12.63 4.78
CA ILE A 200 5.44 13.57 3.98
C ILE A 200 6.33 14.62 3.31
N ARG A 201 7.28 15.23 4.06
CA ARG A 201 8.24 16.20 3.49
C ARG A 201 9.16 15.58 2.44
N ALA A 202 9.45 14.28 2.56
CA ALA A 202 10.22 13.55 1.57
C ALA A 202 9.42 13.25 0.27
N GLY A 203 8.11 13.49 0.28
CA GLY A 203 7.24 13.33 -0.88
C GLY A 203 6.23 12.20 -0.78
N ALA A 204 6.02 11.61 0.42
CA ALA A 204 4.95 10.63 0.59
C ALA A 204 3.57 11.29 0.56
N ASN A 205 2.63 10.68 -0.16
CA ASN A 205 1.22 11.06 -0.22
C ASN A 205 0.35 10.20 0.71
N ARG A 206 0.86 9.03 1.13
CA ARG A 206 0.18 8.09 2.02
C ARG A 206 1.17 7.50 3.02
N LEU A 207 0.67 7.11 4.18
CA LEU A 207 1.44 6.53 5.28
C LEU A 207 0.76 5.25 5.75
N GLY A 208 1.41 4.11 5.58
CA GLY A 208 0.94 2.83 6.15
C GLY A 208 1.48 2.66 7.57
N CYS A 209 0.60 2.61 8.56
CA CYS A 209 0.98 2.41 9.96
C CYS A 209 -0.10 1.68 10.77
N SER A 210 0.32 0.90 11.76
CA SER A 210 -0.57 0.21 12.70
C SER A 210 -0.94 1.07 13.92
N CYS A 211 -0.29 2.22 14.10
CA CYS A 211 -0.46 3.13 15.23
C CYS A 211 -0.99 4.51 14.78
N GLY A 212 -1.99 4.51 13.87
CA GLY A 212 -2.54 5.75 13.30
C GLY A 212 -2.95 6.78 14.35
N LEU A 213 -3.52 6.34 15.46
CA LEU A 213 -3.92 7.20 16.58
C LEU A 213 -2.75 7.99 17.17
N ALA A 214 -1.59 7.36 17.35
CA ALA A 214 -0.40 8.03 17.89
C ALA A 214 0.14 9.15 16.97
N LEU A 215 -0.22 9.12 15.67
CA LEU A 215 0.21 10.14 14.72
C LEU A 215 -0.70 11.38 14.73
N VAL A 216 -1.96 11.24 15.12
CA VAL A 216 -2.97 12.31 15.09
C VAL A 216 -3.27 12.90 16.47
N CYS A 217 -3.24 12.09 17.53
CA CYS A 217 -3.36 12.58 18.90
C CYS A 217 -2.17 13.47 19.23
N ARG A 218 -2.44 14.68 19.70
CA ARG A 218 -1.40 15.55 20.26
C ARG A 218 -1.10 15.06 21.67
N SER A 219 0.12 14.60 21.92
CA SER A 219 0.69 14.61 23.26
C SER A 219 0.85 16.05 23.76
#